data_3e64098c065371c64dfeb696e44302eb
#
_entry.id   3e64098c065371c64dfeb696e44302eb
#
_cell.length_a   1.000
_cell.length_b   1.000
_cell.length_c   1.000
_cell.angle_alpha   90.00
_cell.angle_beta   90.00
_cell.angle_gamma   90.00
#
_symmetry.space_group_name_H-M   'P 1'
#
loop_
_entity.id
_entity.type
_entity.pdbx_description
1 polymer ?
#
loop_
_entity_poly.entity_id
_entity_poly.type
_entity_poly.pdbx_seq_one_letter_code
_entity_poly.pdbx_strand_id
1 'polypeptide(L)'
;MAPSISVVTVTLNAEHLLPRLFASLRGQSDRSFDYIVVDGASRDGTWRLVDEARDIVTDAVSEPDCGLYDALNKAVRRVRSEYYLVLGADDTLHRDAIKNYKKAAQDASADVVVAAVMADDTIRSGFRRNRAWLGHSAMVTSHSVGMLIRSRLHDRFGMYPLRYPLLADGYIIKQICTDASVKTVSADFVAGVFGTEGLSHRSLVRVLCESWQIQIDTGEQPFLQYLLFQIRLIKNLFKVIRH
;
A
#
# COMPACT_ATOMS: atom_id res chain seq x y z
N MET A 1 -4.90 -25.81 -1.89
CA MET A 1 -6.03 -24.86 -1.74
C MET A 1 -5.59 -23.51 -2.28
N ALA A 2 -6.52 -22.72 -2.82
CA ALA A 2 -6.19 -21.35 -3.25
C ALA A 2 -5.81 -20.48 -2.01
N PRO A 3 -4.86 -19.55 -2.14
CA PRO A 3 -4.48 -18.67 -1.04
C PRO A 3 -5.66 -17.82 -0.55
N SER A 4 -5.81 -17.64 0.76
CA SER A 4 -6.79 -16.72 1.31
C SER A 4 -6.24 -15.29 1.31
N ILE A 5 -7.10 -14.31 1.00
CA ILE A 5 -6.73 -12.89 0.92
C ILE A 5 -7.67 -12.07 1.80
N SER A 6 -7.09 -11.15 2.59
CA SER A 6 -7.83 -10.02 3.17
C SER A 6 -7.48 -8.74 2.40
N VAL A 7 -8.48 -8.01 1.97
CA VAL A 7 -8.34 -6.62 1.50
C VAL A 7 -8.46 -5.73 2.74
N VAL A 8 -7.58 -4.75 2.90
CA VAL A 8 -7.62 -3.81 4.02
C VAL A 8 -7.69 -2.37 3.51
N THR A 9 -8.60 -1.59 4.08
CA THR A 9 -8.72 -0.15 3.80
C THR A 9 -8.76 0.60 5.13
N VAL A 10 -8.03 1.71 5.18
CA VAL A 10 -8.11 2.66 6.29
C VAL A 10 -8.71 3.97 5.78
N THR A 11 -9.59 4.56 6.57
CA THR A 11 -10.38 5.73 6.14
C THR A 11 -10.37 6.83 7.19
N LEU A 12 -10.40 8.08 6.73
CA LEU A 12 -10.69 9.25 7.54
C LEU A 12 -11.35 10.32 6.67
N ASN A 13 -12.64 10.60 6.90
CA ASN A 13 -13.44 11.56 6.13
C ASN A 13 -13.38 11.29 4.62
N ALA A 14 -13.74 10.09 4.20
CA ALA A 14 -13.62 9.57 2.84
C ALA A 14 -14.98 9.25 2.19
N GLU A 15 -16.08 9.85 2.67
CA GLU A 15 -17.45 9.59 2.21
C GLU A 15 -17.58 9.61 0.69
N HIS A 16 -16.96 10.60 0.02
CA HIS A 16 -17.06 10.78 -1.42
C HIS A 16 -16.23 9.76 -2.23
N LEU A 17 -15.27 9.08 -1.62
CA LEU A 17 -14.36 8.11 -2.28
C LEU A 17 -14.88 6.68 -2.21
N LEU A 18 -15.43 6.27 -1.07
CA LEU A 18 -15.83 4.89 -0.77
C LEU A 18 -16.80 4.26 -1.78
N PRO A 19 -17.79 4.97 -2.36
CA PRO A 19 -18.72 4.35 -3.30
C PRO A 19 -18.03 3.71 -4.50
N ARG A 20 -16.98 4.34 -5.04
CA ARG A 20 -16.20 3.83 -6.18
C ARG A 20 -15.36 2.61 -5.78
N LEU A 21 -14.70 2.64 -4.62
CA LEU A 21 -13.97 1.52 -4.08
C LEU A 21 -14.90 0.32 -3.86
N PHE A 22 -16.03 0.51 -3.18
CA PHE A 22 -17.01 -0.57 -2.90
C PHE A 22 -17.57 -1.18 -4.18
N ALA A 23 -17.88 -0.36 -5.20
CA ALA A 23 -18.31 -0.85 -6.50
C ALA A 23 -17.26 -1.77 -7.15
N SER A 24 -15.97 -1.41 -7.05
CA SER A 24 -14.87 -2.21 -7.60
C SER A 24 -14.69 -3.55 -6.87
N LEU A 25 -14.92 -3.59 -5.55
CA LEU A 25 -14.88 -4.82 -4.75
C LEU A 25 -16.09 -5.72 -5.01
N ARG A 26 -17.30 -5.15 -5.12
CA ARG A 26 -18.51 -5.90 -5.53
C ARG A 26 -18.38 -6.49 -6.92
N GLY A 27 -17.67 -5.80 -7.82
CA GLY A 27 -17.42 -6.22 -9.19
C GLY A 27 -16.35 -7.30 -9.38
N GLN A 28 -15.69 -7.78 -8.31
CA GLN A 28 -14.67 -8.83 -8.43
C GLN A 28 -15.27 -10.15 -8.94
N SER A 29 -14.58 -10.79 -9.88
CA SER A 29 -14.96 -12.12 -10.40
C SER A 29 -14.73 -13.24 -9.39
N ASP A 30 -13.76 -13.08 -8.49
CA ASP A 30 -13.53 -13.93 -7.32
C ASP A 30 -13.83 -13.12 -6.06
N ARG A 31 -14.94 -13.41 -5.41
CA ARG A 31 -15.40 -12.73 -4.18
C ARG A 31 -15.01 -13.45 -2.89
N SER A 32 -14.19 -14.49 -2.96
CA SER A 32 -13.71 -15.21 -1.77
C SER A 32 -12.50 -14.49 -1.16
N PHE A 33 -12.74 -13.33 -0.60
CA PHE A 33 -11.79 -12.54 0.19
C PHE A 33 -12.50 -11.92 1.40
N ASP A 34 -11.74 -11.66 2.46
CA ASP A 34 -12.21 -10.84 3.56
C ASP A 34 -11.97 -9.37 3.23
N TYR A 35 -12.89 -8.48 3.66
CA TYR A 35 -12.68 -7.03 3.54
C TYR A 35 -12.76 -6.37 4.90
N ILE A 36 -11.63 -5.79 5.31
CA ILE A 36 -11.43 -5.19 6.63
C ILE A 36 -11.32 -3.67 6.47
N VAL A 37 -12.15 -2.93 7.21
CA VAL A 37 -12.13 -1.45 7.20
C VAL A 37 -11.81 -0.93 8.60
N VAL A 38 -10.81 -0.06 8.70
CA VAL A 38 -10.52 0.70 9.94
C VAL A 38 -10.73 2.18 9.64
N ASP A 39 -11.71 2.76 10.31
CA ASP A 39 -12.05 4.16 10.22
C ASP A 39 -11.45 4.94 11.40
N GLY A 40 -10.78 6.06 11.12
CA GLY A 40 -10.12 6.92 12.09
C GLY A 40 -11.07 7.86 12.86
N ALA A 41 -12.29 7.39 13.20
CA ALA A 41 -13.37 8.18 13.81
C ALA A 41 -13.78 9.36 12.91
N SER A 42 -14.15 9.07 11.67
CA SER A 42 -14.64 10.03 10.69
C SER A 42 -15.86 10.82 11.20
N ARG A 43 -15.98 12.07 10.77
CA ARG A 43 -17.05 12.99 11.16
C ARG A 43 -18.07 13.26 10.06
N ASP A 44 -17.81 12.74 8.85
CA ASP A 44 -18.71 12.76 7.69
C ASP A 44 -19.51 11.45 7.59
N GLY A 45 -20.11 11.17 6.42
CA GLY A 45 -20.87 9.94 6.19
C GLY A 45 -20.03 8.67 5.97
N THR A 46 -18.69 8.72 6.12
CA THR A 46 -17.80 7.57 5.90
C THR A 46 -18.23 6.32 6.65
N TRP A 47 -18.40 6.44 7.99
CA TRP A 47 -18.78 5.28 8.82
C TRP A 47 -20.16 4.71 8.46
N ARG A 48 -21.12 5.58 8.14
CA ARG A 48 -22.45 5.15 7.68
C ARG A 48 -22.35 4.29 6.42
N LEU A 49 -21.53 4.73 5.44
CA LEU A 49 -21.33 3.95 4.21
C LEU A 49 -20.64 2.60 4.47
N VAL A 50 -19.69 2.53 5.40
CA VAL A 50 -19.05 1.27 5.83
C VAL A 50 -20.07 0.33 6.45
N ASP A 51 -20.94 0.84 7.33
CA ASP A 51 -21.97 0.05 8.00
C ASP A 51 -23.05 -0.45 7.02
N GLU A 52 -23.42 0.35 6.03
CA GLU A 52 -24.33 -0.03 4.95
C GLU A 52 -23.73 -1.07 3.96
N ALA A 53 -22.39 -1.25 3.93
CA ALA A 53 -21.69 -2.14 3.00
C ALA A 53 -21.41 -3.56 3.56
N ARG A 54 -22.28 -4.06 4.46
CA ARG A 54 -22.14 -5.40 5.10
C ARG A 54 -22.21 -6.58 4.13
N ASP A 55 -22.62 -6.34 2.90
CA ASP A 55 -22.58 -7.34 1.83
C ASP A 55 -21.13 -7.66 1.34
N ILE A 56 -20.18 -6.79 1.62
CA ILE A 56 -18.76 -6.96 1.28
C ILE A 56 -17.83 -6.82 2.49
N VAL A 57 -18.14 -5.97 3.46
CA VAL A 57 -17.30 -5.73 4.65
C VAL A 57 -17.48 -6.87 5.64
N THR A 58 -16.39 -7.62 5.91
CA THR A 58 -16.39 -8.76 6.84
C THR A 58 -15.99 -8.36 8.26
N ASP A 59 -15.16 -7.33 8.43
CA ASP A 59 -14.78 -6.76 9.73
C ASP A 59 -14.57 -5.25 9.60
N ALA A 60 -15.08 -4.49 10.55
CA ALA A 60 -14.90 -3.04 10.57
C ALA A 60 -14.89 -2.48 12.00
N VAL A 61 -14.10 -1.42 12.18
CA VAL A 61 -14.06 -0.65 13.43
C VAL A 61 -13.88 0.84 13.11
N SER A 62 -14.55 1.69 13.88
CA SER A 62 -14.33 3.14 13.87
C SER A 62 -13.83 3.55 15.26
N GLU A 63 -12.59 4.05 15.29
CA GLU A 63 -11.94 4.51 16.52
C GLU A 63 -10.84 5.53 16.19
N PRO A 64 -10.52 6.47 17.09
CA PRO A 64 -9.43 7.42 16.87
C PRO A 64 -8.10 6.73 16.60
N ASP A 65 -7.29 7.31 15.70
CA ASP A 65 -5.94 6.87 15.40
C ASP A 65 -4.92 8.01 15.51
N CYS A 66 -3.63 7.63 15.53
CA CYS A 66 -2.49 8.53 15.51
C CYS A 66 -1.94 8.74 14.08
N GLY A 67 -2.77 8.57 13.05
CA GLY A 67 -2.43 8.73 11.63
C GLY A 67 -2.53 7.43 10.83
N LEU A 68 -2.33 7.57 9.51
CA LEU A 68 -2.51 6.52 8.50
C LEU A 68 -1.94 5.15 8.91
N TYR A 69 -0.69 5.11 9.38
CA TYR A 69 -0.02 3.85 9.68
C TYR A 69 -0.42 3.26 11.04
N ASP A 70 -0.97 4.04 11.96
CA ASP A 70 -1.60 3.50 13.16
C ASP A 70 -2.90 2.76 12.76
N ALA A 71 -3.75 3.40 11.97
CA ALA A 71 -4.95 2.77 11.42
C ALA A 71 -4.61 1.51 10.59
N LEU A 72 -3.57 1.58 9.73
CA LEU A 72 -3.13 0.43 8.93
C LEU A 72 -2.59 -0.71 9.80
N ASN A 73 -1.85 -0.40 10.87
CA ASN A 73 -1.41 -1.40 11.84
C ASN A 73 -2.58 -2.08 12.54
N LYS A 74 -3.63 -1.32 12.88
CA LYS A 74 -4.87 -1.88 13.45
C LYS A 74 -5.56 -2.82 12.45
N ALA A 75 -5.62 -2.43 11.16
CA ALA A 75 -6.20 -3.25 10.10
C ALA A 75 -5.41 -4.56 9.90
N VAL A 76 -4.06 -4.47 9.79
CA VAL A 76 -3.19 -5.65 9.61
C VAL A 76 -3.28 -6.63 10.78
N ARG A 77 -3.40 -6.16 12.03
CA ARG A 77 -3.63 -7.04 13.19
C ARG A 77 -4.95 -7.82 13.15
N ARG A 78 -5.92 -7.37 12.37
CA ARG A 78 -7.22 -8.03 12.14
C ARG A 78 -7.18 -9.06 11.02
N VAL A 79 -6.13 -9.03 10.15
CA VAL A 79 -5.94 -9.99 9.05
C VAL A 79 -5.75 -11.40 9.63
N ARG A 80 -6.57 -12.33 9.15
CA ARG A 80 -6.47 -13.77 9.46
C ARG A 80 -6.11 -14.61 8.23
N SER A 81 -6.18 -14.00 7.06
CA SER A 81 -5.86 -14.63 5.78
C SER A 81 -4.34 -14.79 5.60
N GLU A 82 -3.96 -15.69 4.72
CA GLU A 82 -2.55 -15.95 4.38
C GLU A 82 -1.86 -14.72 3.79
N TYR A 83 -2.61 -13.92 3.02
CA TYR A 83 -2.14 -12.68 2.41
C TYR A 83 -3.07 -11.51 2.71
N TYR A 84 -2.52 -10.32 2.59
CA TYR A 84 -3.33 -9.10 2.57
C TYR A 84 -2.94 -8.18 1.42
N LEU A 85 -3.92 -7.37 0.99
CA LEU A 85 -3.81 -6.34 -0.03
C LEU A 85 -4.32 -5.02 0.56
N VAL A 86 -3.52 -3.97 0.48
CA VAL A 86 -3.94 -2.63 0.91
C VAL A 86 -4.64 -1.92 -0.24
N LEU A 87 -5.76 -1.26 0.06
CA LEU A 87 -6.42 -0.31 -0.84
C LEU A 87 -6.66 1.01 -0.10
N GLY A 88 -6.27 2.13 -0.71
CA GLY A 88 -6.72 3.45 -0.29
C GLY A 88 -8.22 3.64 -0.59
N ALA A 89 -8.85 4.61 0.06
CA ALA A 89 -10.26 4.91 -0.19
C ALA A 89 -10.52 5.40 -1.63
N ASP A 90 -9.50 5.98 -2.26
CA ASP A 90 -9.51 6.49 -3.64
C ASP A 90 -9.05 5.48 -4.70
N ASP A 91 -8.67 4.26 -4.28
CA ASP A 91 -8.23 3.19 -5.16
C ASP A 91 -9.42 2.39 -5.76
N THR A 92 -9.14 1.66 -6.84
CA THR A 92 -10.07 0.65 -7.38
C THR A 92 -9.33 -0.57 -7.91
N LEU A 93 -9.97 -1.75 -7.80
CA LEU A 93 -9.45 -2.98 -8.40
C LEU A 93 -10.10 -3.24 -9.77
N HIS A 94 -9.34 -3.78 -10.70
CA HIS A 94 -9.89 -4.38 -11.92
C HIS A 94 -10.61 -5.68 -11.57
N ARG A 95 -11.61 -6.06 -12.38
CA ARG A 95 -12.56 -7.16 -12.14
C ARG A 95 -11.91 -8.48 -11.73
N ASP A 96 -10.75 -8.83 -12.29
CA ASP A 96 -10.08 -10.11 -12.07
C ASP A 96 -8.88 -10.03 -11.13
N ALA A 97 -8.70 -8.88 -10.42
CA ALA A 97 -7.51 -8.64 -9.62
C ALA A 97 -7.32 -9.68 -8.51
N ILE A 98 -8.35 -9.96 -7.72
CA ILE A 98 -8.28 -10.95 -6.62
C ILE A 98 -7.94 -12.35 -7.16
N LYS A 99 -8.62 -12.79 -8.23
CA LYS A 99 -8.35 -14.06 -8.91
C LYS A 99 -6.90 -14.16 -9.41
N ASN A 100 -6.40 -13.09 -10.03
CA ASN A 100 -5.05 -13.04 -10.58
C ASN A 100 -3.98 -13.01 -9.47
N TYR A 101 -4.22 -12.30 -8.37
CA TYR A 101 -3.34 -12.32 -7.21
C TYR A 101 -3.24 -13.72 -6.58
N LYS A 102 -4.37 -14.41 -6.37
CA LYS A 102 -4.38 -15.79 -5.86
C LYS A 102 -3.57 -16.72 -6.75
N LYS A 103 -3.80 -16.63 -8.06
CA LYS A 103 -3.07 -17.43 -9.04
C LYS A 103 -1.57 -17.16 -8.99
N ALA A 104 -1.15 -15.89 -9.05
CA ALA A 104 0.26 -15.51 -9.03
C ALA A 104 0.97 -15.93 -7.73
N ALA A 105 0.29 -15.80 -6.57
CA ALA A 105 0.83 -16.22 -5.28
C ALA A 105 1.02 -17.73 -5.21
N GLN A 106 0.03 -18.52 -5.72
CA GLN A 106 0.07 -19.97 -5.72
C GLN A 106 1.09 -20.53 -6.71
N ASP A 107 1.06 -20.09 -7.98
CA ASP A 107 1.94 -20.60 -9.04
C ASP A 107 3.41 -20.38 -8.72
N ALA A 108 3.74 -19.25 -8.11
CA ALA A 108 5.09 -18.92 -7.74
C ALA A 108 5.46 -19.35 -6.30
N SER A 109 4.53 -19.79 -5.47
CA SER A 109 4.72 -19.92 -4.01
C SER A 109 5.37 -18.66 -3.41
N ALA A 110 4.86 -17.50 -3.83
CA ALA A 110 5.45 -16.20 -3.53
C ALA A 110 5.10 -15.73 -2.11
N ASP A 111 6.01 -15.00 -1.48
CA ASP A 111 5.72 -14.26 -0.25
C ASP A 111 5.17 -12.86 -0.54
N VAL A 112 5.59 -12.27 -1.67
CA VAL A 112 5.09 -10.99 -2.16
C VAL A 112 4.85 -11.07 -3.66
N VAL A 113 3.67 -10.61 -4.10
CA VAL A 113 3.34 -10.44 -5.52
C VAL A 113 3.23 -8.96 -5.84
N VAL A 114 4.01 -8.49 -6.81
CA VAL A 114 3.98 -7.10 -7.30
C VAL A 114 3.32 -7.09 -8.67
N ALA A 115 2.12 -6.52 -8.75
CA ALA A 115 1.36 -6.34 -9.98
C ALA A 115 1.57 -4.94 -10.58
N ALA A 116 1.22 -4.75 -11.83
CA ALA A 116 1.13 -3.43 -12.43
C ALA A 116 -0.08 -2.66 -11.87
N VAL A 117 0.04 -1.33 -11.83
CA VAL A 117 -1.06 -0.42 -11.47
C VAL A 117 -1.16 0.68 -12.51
N MET A 118 -2.36 1.19 -12.72
CA MET A 118 -2.60 2.42 -13.48
C MET A 118 -2.53 3.61 -12.52
N ALA A 119 -1.71 4.61 -12.81
CA ALA A 119 -1.60 5.86 -12.05
C ALA A 119 -1.35 7.01 -13.03
N ASP A 120 -2.12 8.10 -12.93
CA ASP A 120 -2.02 9.27 -13.85
C ASP A 120 -2.00 8.84 -15.32
N ASP A 121 -2.94 7.99 -15.75
CA ASP A 121 -3.08 7.42 -17.10
C ASP A 121 -1.84 6.65 -17.61
N THR A 122 -0.92 6.33 -16.72
CA THR A 122 0.27 5.53 -17.04
C THR A 122 0.25 4.20 -16.30
N ILE A 123 0.70 3.14 -16.97
CA ILE A 123 0.88 1.84 -16.34
C ILE A 123 2.29 1.78 -15.74
N ARG A 124 2.34 1.60 -14.42
CA ARG A 124 3.57 1.35 -13.67
C ARG A 124 3.66 -0.13 -13.38
N SER A 125 4.77 -0.77 -13.73
CA SER A 125 4.94 -2.22 -13.58
C SER A 125 6.33 -2.61 -13.11
N GLY A 126 6.38 -3.81 -12.54
CA GLY A 126 7.60 -4.54 -12.24
C GLY A 126 8.16 -4.31 -10.85
N PHE A 127 8.99 -5.27 -10.48
CA PHE A 127 9.79 -5.29 -9.26
C PHE A 127 11.27 -5.25 -9.63
N ARG A 128 12.03 -4.35 -8.99
CA ARG A 128 13.46 -4.11 -9.28
C ARG A 128 14.27 -4.05 -7.99
N ARG A 129 14.59 -5.21 -7.41
CA ARG A 129 15.38 -5.31 -6.17
C ARG A 129 16.69 -4.51 -6.23
N ASN A 130 17.40 -4.55 -7.36
CA ASN A 130 18.64 -3.84 -7.57
C ASN A 130 18.52 -2.31 -7.57
N ARG A 131 17.31 -1.75 -7.52
CA ARG A 131 17.04 -0.31 -7.40
C ARG A 131 16.66 0.14 -5.99
N ALA A 132 16.74 -0.74 -4.99
CA ALA A 132 16.40 -0.42 -3.59
C ALA A 132 17.18 0.79 -3.05
N TRP A 133 18.43 0.97 -3.48
CA TRP A 133 19.25 2.12 -3.12
C TRP A 133 18.71 3.47 -3.63
N LEU A 134 17.82 3.47 -4.61
CA LEU A 134 17.09 4.65 -5.08
C LEU A 134 15.78 4.90 -4.31
N GLY A 135 15.42 4.01 -3.36
CA GLY A 135 14.18 4.09 -2.59
C GLY A 135 13.11 3.11 -3.07
N HIS A 136 12.11 2.90 -2.23
CA HIS A 136 11.04 1.93 -2.48
C HIS A 136 10.28 2.18 -3.79
N SER A 137 9.99 3.45 -4.12
CA SER A 137 9.27 3.82 -5.36
C SER A 137 10.02 3.47 -6.66
N ALA A 138 11.35 3.31 -6.59
CA ALA A 138 12.13 2.81 -7.72
C ALA A 138 12.15 1.29 -7.81
N MET A 139 11.84 0.62 -6.70
CA MET A 139 11.89 -0.83 -6.55
C MET A 139 10.53 -1.48 -6.84
N VAL A 140 9.43 -0.91 -6.38
CA VAL A 140 8.07 -1.44 -6.55
C VAL A 140 7.15 -0.41 -7.19
N THR A 141 6.06 -0.86 -7.74
CA THR A 141 5.07 -0.02 -8.42
C THR A 141 4.28 0.84 -7.44
N SER A 142 3.64 0.18 -6.47
CA SER A 142 2.83 0.81 -5.42
C SER A 142 2.62 -0.18 -4.28
N HIS A 143 2.54 0.29 -3.04
CA HIS A 143 2.10 -0.53 -1.91
C HIS A 143 0.59 -0.81 -2.00
N SER A 144 -0.19 0.24 -2.12
CA SER A 144 -1.63 0.13 -2.35
C SER A 144 -1.91 -0.35 -3.76
N VAL A 145 -2.94 -1.18 -3.95
CA VAL A 145 -3.34 -1.82 -5.21
C VAL A 145 -2.30 -2.80 -5.75
N GLY A 146 -1.02 -2.41 -5.77
CA GLY A 146 0.04 -3.08 -6.51
C GLY A 146 0.75 -4.23 -5.78
N MET A 147 0.51 -4.43 -4.48
CA MET A 147 1.25 -5.45 -3.71
C MET A 147 0.35 -6.33 -2.88
N LEU A 148 0.38 -7.63 -3.15
CA LEU A 148 -0.13 -8.66 -2.26
C LEU A 148 1.02 -9.14 -1.37
N ILE A 149 0.85 -9.11 -0.05
CA ILE A 149 1.89 -9.39 0.94
C ILE A 149 1.45 -10.53 1.84
N ARG A 150 2.31 -11.53 2.05
CA ARG A 150 2.04 -12.63 2.99
C ARG A 150 2.03 -12.10 4.42
N SER A 151 0.92 -12.32 5.13
CA SER A 151 0.65 -11.69 6.44
C SER A 151 1.72 -11.98 7.49
N ARG A 152 2.25 -13.21 7.52
CA ARG A 152 3.30 -13.64 8.46
C ARG A 152 4.64 -12.89 8.32
N LEU A 153 4.85 -12.12 7.24
CA LEU A 153 6.06 -11.31 7.12
C LEU A 153 6.15 -10.26 8.22
N HIS A 154 5.02 -9.81 8.76
CA HIS A 154 5.00 -8.90 9.89
C HIS A 154 5.53 -9.51 11.20
N ASP A 155 5.50 -10.84 11.36
CA ASP A 155 6.11 -11.51 12.52
C ASP A 155 7.64 -11.33 12.55
N ARG A 156 8.24 -11.20 11.37
CA ARG A 156 9.68 -11.05 11.21
C ARG A 156 10.14 -9.61 11.04
N PHE A 157 9.44 -8.84 10.21
CA PHE A 157 9.86 -7.48 9.83
C PHE A 157 9.20 -6.39 10.69
N GLY A 158 8.26 -6.78 11.56
CA GLY A 158 7.50 -5.85 12.39
C GLY A 158 6.36 -5.15 11.63
N MET A 159 5.67 -4.29 12.34
CA MET A 159 4.55 -3.48 11.83
C MET A 159 5.06 -2.18 11.18
N TYR A 160 4.17 -1.44 10.54
CA TYR A 160 4.51 -0.12 9.97
C TYR A 160 4.99 0.84 11.05
N PRO A 161 6.25 1.35 11.00
CA PRO A 161 6.79 2.18 12.07
C PRO A 161 6.19 3.59 12.05
N LEU A 162 5.58 4.00 13.17
CA LEU A 162 4.89 5.29 13.31
C LEU A 162 5.84 6.51 13.21
N ARG A 163 7.15 6.29 13.30
CA ARG A 163 8.15 7.35 13.11
C ARG A 163 8.22 7.89 11.68
N TYR A 164 7.62 7.19 10.70
CA TYR A 164 7.50 7.62 9.31
C TYR A 164 6.03 7.86 8.96
N PRO A 165 5.45 9.01 9.31
CA PRO A 165 4.03 9.25 9.12
C PRO A 165 3.55 9.27 7.67
N LEU A 166 4.45 9.42 6.67
CA LEU A 166 4.11 9.46 5.26
C LEU A 166 4.59 8.25 4.45
N LEU A 167 5.68 7.58 4.87
CA LEU A 167 6.36 6.54 4.09
C LEU A 167 6.73 5.28 4.92
N ALA A 168 6.00 4.96 5.99
CA ALA A 168 6.28 3.75 6.77
C ALA A 168 6.13 2.46 5.94
N ASP A 169 5.25 2.46 4.92
CA ASP A 169 5.15 1.40 3.92
C ASP A 169 6.46 1.24 3.15
N GLY A 170 7.08 2.35 2.73
CA GLY A 170 8.36 2.32 2.04
C GLY A 170 9.48 1.68 2.86
N TYR A 171 9.49 1.89 4.19
CA TYR A 171 10.43 1.24 5.10
C TYR A 171 10.21 -0.28 5.14
N ILE A 172 8.98 -0.73 5.41
CA ILE A 172 8.64 -2.17 5.49
C ILE A 172 8.85 -2.88 4.15
N ILE A 173 8.37 -2.29 3.05
CA ILE A 173 8.54 -2.85 1.71
C ILE A 173 10.01 -3.03 1.37
N LYS A 174 10.84 -2.03 1.68
CA LYS A 174 12.27 -2.12 1.40
C LYS A 174 12.89 -3.28 2.17
N GLN A 175 12.62 -3.42 3.46
CA GLN A 175 13.13 -4.53 4.27
C GLN A 175 12.68 -5.89 3.74
N ILE A 176 11.38 -6.06 3.50
CA ILE A 176 10.80 -7.30 2.98
C ILE A 176 11.41 -7.66 1.62
N CYS A 177 11.36 -6.73 0.67
CA CYS A 177 11.72 -7.01 -0.72
C CYS A 177 13.23 -7.07 -0.99
N THR A 178 14.08 -6.57 -0.10
CA THR A 178 15.55 -6.71 -0.23
C THR A 178 16.06 -7.97 0.45
N ASP A 179 15.32 -8.57 1.36
CA ASP A 179 15.71 -9.83 2.01
C ASP A 179 15.74 -10.98 0.98
N ALA A 180 16.87 -11.69 0.94
CA ALA A 180 17.10 -12.76 -0.03
C ALA A 180 16.21 -14.00 0.19
N SER A 181 15.75 -14.21 1.42
CA SER A 181 14.87 -15.34 1.78
C SER A 181 13.41 -15.08 1.45
N VAL A 182 13.03 -13.82 1.16
CA VAL A 182 11.67 -13.46 0.76
C VAL A 182 11.53 -13.58 -0.77
N LYS A 183 10.60 -14.44 -1.18
CA LYS A 183 10.29 -14.65 -2.59
C LYS A 183 9.31 -13.58 -3.10
N THR A 184 9.86 -12.51 -3.67
CA THR A 184 9.10 -11.45 -4.34
C THR A 184 9.06 -11.69 -5.83
N VAL A 185 7.88 -11.67 -6.43
CA VAL A 185 7.66 -11.89 -7.86
C VAL A 185 6.90 -10.73 -8.51
N SER A 186 7.23 -10.43 -9.77
CA SER A 186 6.38 -9.57 -10.60
C SER A 186 5.31 -10.39 -11.28
N ALA A 187 4.07 -9.90 -11.27
CA ALA A 187 2.96 -10.50 -11.96
C ALA A 187 2.62 -9.70 -13.22
N ASP A 188 2.21 -10.42 -14.27
CA ASP A 188 1.88 -9.85 -15.57
C ASP A 188 0.38 -9.55 -15.70
N PHE A 189 -0.12 -8.65 -14.83
CA PHE A 189 -1.47 -8.09 -14.94
C PHE A 189 -1.53 -6.70 -14.29
N VAL A 190 -2.51 -5.91 -14.70
CA VAL A 190 -2.84 -4.63 -14.07
C VAL A 190 -3.88 -4.89 -12.99
N ALA A 191 -3.52 -4.64 -11.73
CA ALA A 191 -4.39 -4.93 -10.59
C ALA A 191 -5.55 -3.94 -10.48
N GLY A 192 -5.32 -2.68 -10.84
CA GLY A 192 -6.33 -1.63 -10.70
C GLY A 192 -5.77 -0.24 -10.90
N VAL A 193 -6.51 0.74 -10.42
CA VAL A 193 -6.15 2.16 -10.48
C VAL A 193 -5.72 2.61 -9.09
N PHE A 194 -4.52 3.18 -9.02
CA PHE A 194 -3.99 3.84 -7.83
C PHE A 194 -4.50 5.29 -7.78
N GLY A 195 -5.18 5.64 -6.70
CA GLY A 195 -5.71 6.98 -6.47
C GLY A 195 -4.62 8.02 -6.23
N THR A 196 -4.92 9.28 -6.51
CA THR A 196 -3.98 10.40 -6.35
C THR A 196 -4.40 11.41 -5.29
N GLU A 197 -5.50 11.15 -4.57
CA GLU A 197 -6.03 12.03 -3.53
C GLU A 197 -5.44 11.75 -2.13
N GLY A 198 -4.48 10.82 -2.04
CA GLY A 198 -3.85 10.37 -0.80
C GLY A 198 -2.98 11.43 -0.10
N LEU A 199 -2.70 11.18 1.19
CA LEU A 199 -1.95 12.08 2.08
C LEU A 199 -0.51 12.38 1.63
N SER A 200 0.16 11.45 0.93
CA SER A 200 1.54 11.59 0.46
C SER A 200 1.75 12.73 -0.54
N HIS A 201 0.68 13.21 -1.17
CA HIS A 201 0.75 14.33 -2.11
C HIS A 201 0.81 15.72 -1.44
N ARG A 202 0.54 15.80 -0.12
CA ARG A 202 0.38 17.10 0.58
C ARG A 202 1.68 17.75 1.04
N SER A 203 2.82 17.05 1.09
CA SER A 203 4.10 17.65 1.57
C SER A 203 5.32 16.99 0.95
N LEU A 204 5.71 17.50 -0.21
CA LEU A 204 6.87 16.98 -0.95
C LEU A 204 8.17 16.99 -0.13
N VAL A 205 8.43 18.06 0.63
CA VAL A 205 9.67 18.16 1.45
C VAL A 205 9.71 17.08 2.52
N ARG A 206 8.60 16.84 3.23
CA ARG A 206 8.52 15.77 4.24
C ARG A 206 8.74 14.39 3.61
N VAL A 207 8.11 14.11 2.47
CA VAL A 207 8.30 12.87 1.71
C VAL A 207 9.77 12.67 1.33
N LEU A 208 10.47 13.72 0.87
CA LEU A 208 11.89 13.64 0.55
C LEU A 208 12.75 13.37 1.79
N CYS A 209 12.45 14.04 2.92
CA CYS A 209 13.17 13.83 4.19
C CYS A 209 12.96 12.40 4.72
N GLU A 210 11.71 11.93 4.79
CA GLU A 210 11.43 10.56 5.23
C GLU A 210 12.06 9.51 4.30
N SER A 211 11.99 9.73 2.97
CA SER A 211 12.64 8.84 2.01
C SER A 211 14.16 8.77 2.23
N TRP A 212 14.82 9.90 2.49
CA TRP A 212 16.23 9.93 2.82
C TRP A 212 16.54 9.19 4.12
N GLN A 213 15.79 9.46 5.19
CA GLN A 213 15.96 8.82 6.49
C GLN A 213 15.76 7.30 6.40
N ILE A 214 14.73 6.84 5.68
CA ILE A 214 14.49 5.41 5.43
C ILE A 214 15.70 4.77 4.76
N GLN A 215 16.31 5.43 3.79
CA GLN A 215 17.51 4.89 3.13
C GLN A 215 18.67 4.71 4.11
N ILE A 216 18.89 5.67 5.00
CA ILE A 216 19.92 5.57 6.05
C ILE A 216 19.59 4.45 7.04
N ASP A 217 18.36 4.43 7.55
CA ASP A 217 17.92 3.45 8.56
C ASP A 217 17.86 2.01 8.03
N THR A 218 17.83 1.84 6.71
CA THR A 218 17.89 0.54 6.02
C THR A 218 19.28 0.20 5.47
N GLY A 219 20.32 0.90 5.93
CA GLY A 219 21.73 0.55 5.72
C GLY A 219 22.35 1.05 4.41
N GLU A 220 21.70 1.97 3.69
CA GLU A 220 22.30 2.57 2.50
C GLU A 220 23.43 3.54 2.88
N GLN A 221 24.38 3.71 1.96
CA GLN A 221 25.57 4.54 2.17
C GLN A 221 25.18 6.03 2.36
N PRO A 222 25.46 6.66 3.55
CA PRO A 222 24.93 7.96 3.91
C PRO A 222 25.30 9.09 2.95
N PHE A 223 26.57 9.15 2.51
CA PHE A 223 27.05 10.20 1.61
C PHE A 223 26.35 10.13 0.24
N LEU A 224 26.19 8.94 -0.31
CA LEU A 224 25.46 8.75 -1.56
C LEU A 224 24.00 9.20 -1.41
N GLN A 225 23.34 8.82 -0.32
CA GLN A 225 21.95 9.20 -0.07
C GLN A 225 21.79 10.71 0.13
N TYR A 226 22.77 11.37 0.76
CA TYR A 226 22.80 12.82 0.86
C TYR A 226 22.86 13.49 -0.53
N LEU A 227 23.76 13.04 -1.41
CA LEU A 227 23.85 13.55 -2.77
C LEU A 227 22.55 13.34 -3.56
N LEU A 228 21.95 12.16 -3.46
CA LEU A 228 20.65 11.86 -4.10
C LEU A 228 19.53 12.73 -3.54
N PHE A 229 19.54 13.02 -2.24
CA PHE A 229 18.58 13.92 -1.62
C PHE A 229 18.69 15.34 -2.20
N GLN A 230 19.93 15.89 -2.32
CA GLN A 230 20.16 17.20 -2.92
C GLN A 230 19.68 17.26 -4.38
N ILE A 231 19.98 16.23 -5.18
CA ILE A 231 19.52 16.14 -6.57
C ILE A 231 18.00 16.13 -6.65
N ARG A 232 17.33 15.38 -5.77
CA ARG A 232 15.86 15.31 -5.73
C ARG A 232 15.26 16.66 -5.29
N LEU A 233 15.86 17.32 -4.31
CA LEU A 233 15.43 18.62 -3.86
C LEU A 233 15.53 19.65 -4.99
N ILE A 234 16.66 19.72 -5.69
CA ILE A 234 16.87 20.61 -6.85
C ILE A 234 15.85 20.33 -7.98
N LYS A 235 15.67 19.06 -8.36
CA LYS A 235 14.70 18.67 -9.40
C LYS A 235 13.26 19.08 -9.07
N ASN A 236 12.93 19.16 -7.79
CA ASN A 236 11.58 19.50 -7.32
C ASN A 236 11.48 20.95 -6.79
N LEU A 237 12.54 21.76 -6.93
CA LEU A 237 12.63 23.10 -6.34
C LEU A 237 11.43 23.98 -6.71
N PHE A 238 11.02 23.98 -7.98
CA PHE A 238 9.85 24.75 -8.42
C PHE A 238 8.53 24.26 -7.81
N LYS A 239 8.42 22.97 -7.47
CA LYS A 239 7.25 22.40 -6.78
C LYS A 239 7.29 22.73 -5.27
N VAL A 240 8.50 22.79 -4.67
CA VAL A 240 8.71 23.11 -3.26
C VAL A 240 8.43 24.60 -2.97
N ILE A 241 8.78 25.50 -3.90
CA ILE A 241 8.58 26.96 -3.73
C ILE A 241 7.12 27.37 -3.94
N ARG A 242 6.32 26.55 -4.66
CA ARG A 242 4.90 26.85 -4.94
C ARG A 242 3.93 26.37 -3.83
N HIS A 243 4.42 25.70 -2.82
CA HIS A 243 3.70 25.22 -1.64
C HIS A 243 4.26 25.83 -0.37
#